data_afefa3d821a846856740c391b8ee5c7f
#
_entry.id   afefa3d821a846856740c391b8ee5c7f
#
_cell.length_a   1.000
_cell.length_b   1.000
_cell.length_c   1.000
_cell.angle_alpha   90.00
_cell.angle_beta   90.00
_cell.angle_gamma   90.00
#
_symmetry.space_group_name_H-M   'P 1'
#
loop_
_entity.id
_entity.type
_entity.pdbx_description
1 polymer ?
#
loop_
_entity_poly.entity_id
_entity_poly.type
_entity_poly.pdbx_seq_one_letter_code
_entity_poly.pdbx_strand_id
1 'polypeptide(L)'
;MFNIESDKTINVTRGDILFFTVGTKDKDTGEEYIFSIGDIVRFTVYGKRDTENVVLQKDFVVTEPTERLLLFFSKEETRIGDPINKATDYWYEVELNPDFRPQTIIGYDENGAKVFRLYPEGIDINAPAEIDPEDIPVIDEELDILSQRPVQNKAIAGAVMKLSERITKLENEFMMLNADEKEGESE
;
A
#
# COMPACT_ATOMS: atom_id res chain seq x y z
N MET A 1 8.30 -2.90 -12.44
CA MET A 1 9.77 -2.97 -12.70
C MET A 1 10.46 -3.38 -11.41
N PHE A 2 11.45 -4.27 -11.44
CA PHE A 2 12.18 -4.66 -10.24
C PHE A 2 13.65 -4.22 -10.32
N ASN A 3 14.29 -4.07 -9.14
CA ASN A 3 15.70 -3.75 -8.99
C ASN A 3 16.24 -4.41 -7.72
N ILE A 4 17.49 -4.87 -7.76
CA ILE A 4 18.19 -5.41 -6.59
C ILE A 4 19.39 -4.53 -6.31
N GLU A 5 19.45 -3.97 -5.11
CA GLU A 5 20.52 -3.09 -4.66
C GLU A 5 21.76 -3.88 -4.21
N SER A 6 22.87 -3.19 -4.05
CA SER A 6 24.14 -3.81 -3.64
C SER A 6 24.11 -4.43 -2.25
N ASP A 7 23.26 -3.94 -1.36
CA ASP A 7 23.00 -4.48 -0.02
C ASP A 7 22.01 -5.65 -0.02
N LYS A 8 21.59 -6.09 -1.22
CA LYS A 8 20.60 -7.13 -1.49
C LYS A 8 19.16 -6.73 -1.18
N THR A 9 18.85 -5.43 -1.01
CA THR A 9 17.47 -4.97 -1.00
C THR A 9 16.81 -5.25 -2.34
N ILE A 10 15.69 -5.99 -2.33
CA ILE A 10 14.87 -6.28 -3.51
C ILE A 10 13.76 -5.25 -3.57
N ASN A 11 13.71 -4.47 -4.64
CA ASN A 11 12.64 -3.52 -4.93
C ASN A 11 11.78 -4.10 -6.05
N VAL A 12 10.49 -4.29 -5.83
CA VAL A 12 9.56 -4.81 -6.82
C VAL A 12 8.20 -4.14 -6.71
N THR A 13 7.54 -3.92 -7.84
CA THR A 13 6.14 -3.47 -7.86
C THR A 13 5.23 -4.68 -7.65
N ARG A 14 4.24 -4.55 -6.79
CA ARG A 14 3.21 -5.56 -6.55
C ARG A 14 2.56 -5.95 -7.89
N GLY A 15 2.45 -7.24 -8.16
CA GLY A 15 1.92 -7.75 -9.44
C GLY A 15 2.87 -7.73 -10.62
N ASP A 16 4.14 -7.31 -10.45
CA ASP A 16 5.15 -7.46 -11.47
C ASP A 16 5.87 -8.82 -11.36
N ILE A 17 6.38 -9.31 -12.48
CA ILE A 17 7.24 -10.49 -12.49
C ILE A 17 8.59 -10.11 -11.85
N LEU A 18 9.08 -10.98 -10.94
CA LEU A 18 10.38 -10.87 -10.33
C LEU A 18 11.22 -12.10 -10.70
N PHE A 19 12.46 -11.88 -11.12
CA PHE A 19 13.41 -12.97 -11.33
C PHE A 19 14.84 -12.52 -11.05
N PHE A 20 15.64 -13.38 -10.49
CA PHE A 20 17.07 -13.15 -10.25
C PHE A 20 17.78 -14.47 -10.01
N THR A 21 19.11 -14.45 -10.07
CA THR A 21 19.91 -15.65 -9.78
C THR A 21 20.53 -15.54 -8.40
N VAL A 22 20.57 -16.67 -7.70
CA VAL A 22 21.36 -16.84 -6.48
C VAL A 22 22.51 -17.80 -6.71
N GLY A 23 23.62 -17.52 -6.08
CA GLY A 23 24.78 -18.39 -5.96
C GLY A 23 25.37 -18.22 -4.57
N THR A 24 26.13 -19.18 -4.10
CA THR A 24 26.83 -19.13 -2.82
C THR A 24 28.23 -19.70 -2.95
N LYS A 25 29.06 -19.44 -1.96
CA LYS A 25 30.40 -19.99 -1.90
C LYS A 25 30.47 -20.95 -0.73
N ASP A 26 31.24 -22.00 -0.94
CA ASP A 26 31.62 -22.90 0.16
C ASP A 26 32.46 -22.11 1.18
N LYS A 27 32.08 -22.20 2.45
CA LYS A 27 32.73 -21.43 3.54
C LYS A 27 34.15 -21.86 3.82
N ASP A 28 34.49 -23.13 3.58
CA ASP A 28 35.77 -23.72 3.93
C ASP A 28 36.78 -23.51 2.82
N THR A 29 36.34 -23.65 1.56
CA THR A 29 37.23 -23.55 0.39
C THR A 29 37.21 -22.18 -0.25
N GLY A 30 36.12 -21.40 -0.11
CA GLY A 30 35.89 -20.13 -0.79
C GLY A 30 35.52 -20.26 -2.28
N GLU A 31 35.40 -21.50 -2.77
CA GLU A 31 34.99 -21.80 -4.14
C GLU A 31 33.50 -21.62 -4.35
N GLU A 32 33.07 -21.36 -5.60
CA GLU A 32 31.65 -21.30 -5.96
C GLU A 32 30.99 -22.67 -5.65
N TYR A 33 29.89 -22.64 -4.91
CA TYR A 33 29.13 -23.85 -4.60
C TYR A 33 28.30 -24.26 -5.83
N ILE A 34 28.40 -25.52 -6.21
CA ILE A 34 27.62 -26.11 -7.28
C ILE A 34 26.37 -26.75 -6.66
N PHE A 35 25.23 -26.15 -6.87
CA PHE A 35 23.96 -26.75 -6.50
C PHE A 35 23.78 -28.08 -7.19
N SER A 36 23.44 -29.12 -6.45
CA SER A 36 23.29 -30.49 -6.92
C SER A 36 21.81 -30.78 -7.25
N ILE A 37 21.60 -31.79 -8.11
CA ILE A 37 20.25 -32.27 -8.41
C ILE A 37 19.56 -32.70 -7.11
N GLY A 38 18.35 -32.15 -6.88
CA GLY A 38 17.54 -32.39 -5.70
C GLY A 38 17.77 -31.42 -4.55
N ASP A 39 18.78 -30.54 -4.64
CA ASP A 39 18.87 -29.41 -3.70
C ASP A 39 17.61 -28.54 -3.80
N ILE A 40 17.17 -28.01 -2.66
CA ILE A 40 16.03 -27.11 -2.55
C ILE A 40 16.56 -25.75 -2.08
N VAL A 41 16.27 -24.72 -2.88
CA VAL A 41 16.49 -23.34 -2.47
C VAL A 41 15.15 -22.74 -2.13
N ARG A 42 14.95 -22.39 -0.85
CA ARG A 42 13.74 -21.79 -0.32
C ARG A 42 13.92 -20.27 -0.22
N PHE A 43 13.00 -19.54 -0.81
CA PHE A 43 12.87 -18.10 -0.63
C PHE A 43 11.66 -17.81 0.26
N THR A 44 11.89 -17.09 1.36
CA THR A 44 10.83 -16.76 2.32
C THR A 44 10.78 -15.24 2.53
N VAL A 45 9.59 -14.66 2.48
CA VAL A 45 9.33 -13.26 2.84
C VAL A 45 8.46 -13.23 4.09
N TYR A 46 8.87 -12.43 5.05
CA TYR A 46 8.22 -12.28 6.35
C TYR A 46 7.56 -10.92 6.48
N GLY A 47 6.35 -10.90 7.07
CA GLY A 47 5.61 -9.67 7.35
C GLY A 47 6.26 -8.85 8.46
N LYS A 48 6.52 -7.58 8.18
CA LYS A 48 6.83 -6.52 9.17
C LYS A 48 7.71 -6.91 10.35
N ARG A 49 8.86 -7.52 10.10
CA ARG A 49 9.81 -7.91 11.14
C ARG A 49 9.33 -9.03 12.08
N ASP A 50 8.35 -9.77 11.64
CA ASP A 50 7.79 -10.90 12.36
C ASP A 50 8.04 -12.16 11.54
N THR A 51 8.99 -12.97 11.99
CA THR A 51 9.38 -14.22 11.32
C THR A 51 8.33 -15.33 11.47
N GLU A 52 7.33 -15.15 12.32
CA GLU A 52 6.19 -16.06 12.41
C GLU A 52 5.15 -15.78 11.32
N ASN A 53 5.13 -14.57 10.77
CA ASN A 53 4.19 -14.16 9.73
C ASN A 53 4.83 -14.29 8.34
N VAL A 54 4.78 -15.48 7.77
CA VAL A 54 5.24 -15.75 6.39
C VAL A 54 4.18 -15.26 5.41
N VAL A 55 4.56 -14.32 4.54
CA VAL A 55 3.67 -13.75 3.52
C VAL A 55 3.91 -14.32 2.12
N LEU A 56 5.12 -14.84 1.87
CA LEU A 56 5.46 -15.57 0.66
C LEU A 56 6.52 -16.61 1.02
N GLN A 57 6.34 -17.84 0.56
CA GLN A 57 7.36 -18.88 0.59
C GLN A 57 7.33 -19.67 -0.70
N LYS A 58 8.50 -19.89 -1.28
CA LYS A 58 8.63 -20.66 -2.52
C LYS A 58 9.90 -21.48 -2.54
N ASP A 59 9.74 -22.74 -2.90
CA ASP A 59 10.83 -23.69 -3.08
C ASP A 59 11.20 -23.83 -4.55
N PHE A 60 12.49 -23.81 -4.81
CA PHE A 60 13.08 -24.02 -6.13
C PHE A 60 13.93 -25.27 -6.08
N VAL A 61 13.47 -26.31 -6.75
CA VAL A 61 14.18 -27.60 -6.82
C VAL A 61 15.20 -27.55 -7.94
N VAL A 62 16.44 -27.88 -7.64
CA VAL A 62 17.52 -27.97 -8.62
C VAL A 62 17.35 -29.23 -9.45
N THR A 63 17.18 -29.08 -10.76
CA THR A 63 16.97 -30.18 -11.71
C THR A 63 18.23 -30.55 -12.49
N GLU A 64 19.21 -29.65 -12.52
CA GLU A 64 20.51 -29.85 -13.13
C GLU A 64 21.60 -29.14 -12.32
N PRO A 65 22.85 -29.66 -12.28
CA PRO A 65 23.90 -28.98 -11.53
C PRO A 65 24.17 -27.57 -12.06
N THR A 66 24.19 -26.58 -11.15
CA THR A 66 24.40 -25.18 -11.53
C THR A 66 25.09 -24.38 -10.44
N GLU A 67 25.96 -23.45 -10.80
CA GLU A 67 26.56 -22.49 -9.86
C GLU A 67 25.60 -21.37 -9.50
N ARG A 68 24.58 -21.13 -10.36
CA ARG A 68 23.62 -20.04 -10.19
C ARG A 68 22.22 -20.53 -10.51
N LEU A 69 21.37 -20.56 -9.50
CA LEU A 69 19.97 -20.95 -9.64
C LEU A 69 19.10 -19.73 -9.93
N LEU A 70 18.27 -19.84 -10.97
CA LEU A 70 17.27 -18.81 -11.29
C LEU A 70 16.05 -18.95 -10.36
N LEU A 71 15.74 -17.90 -9.62
CA LEU A 71 14.52 -17.75 -8.87
C LEU A 71 13.55 -16.90 -9.70
N PHE A 72 12.36 -17.43 -9.92
CA PHE A 72 11.32 -16.77 -10.71
C PHE A 72 10.01 -16.72 -9.94
N PHE A 73 9.38 -15.53 -9.91
CA PHE A 73 8.10 -15.27 -9.27
C PHE A 73 7.12 -14.67 -10.27
N SER A 74 5.93 -15.25 -10.32
CA SER A 74 4.85 -14.77 -11.16
C SER A 74 4.23 -13.48 -10.61
N LYS A 75 3.33 -12.88 -11.38
CA LYS A 75 2.55 -11.71 -10.97
C LYS A 75 1.70 -11.99 -9.73
N GLU A 76 1.15 -13.20 -9.64
CA GLU A 76 0.32 -13.62 -8.53
C GLU A 76 1.13 -13.76 -7.25
N GLU A 77 2.34 -14.30 -7.36
CA GLU A 77 3.23 -14.51 -6.21
C GLU A 77 3.80 -13.20 -5.66
N THR A 78 3.93 -12.16 -6.47
CA THR A 78 4.37 -10.82 -6.02
C THR A 78 3.22 -9.95 -5.49
N ARG A 79 1.97 -10.41 -5.57
CA ARG A 79 0.80 -9.75 -4.97
C ARG A 79 0.67 -10.05 -3.48
N ILE A 80 1.77 -9.85 -2.75
CA ILE A 80 1.86 -10.11 -1.32
C ILE A 80 0.96 -9.15 -0.54
N GLY A 81 0.23 -9.70 0.43
CA GLY A 81 -0.61 -8.94 1.35
C GLY A 81 -1.76 -8.19 0.69
N ASP A 82 -2.35 -7.29 1.44
CA ASP A 82 -3.43 -6.42 0.98
C ASP A 82 -2.93 -5.38 -0.03
N PRO A 83 -3.83 -4.81 -0.87
CA PRO A 83 -3.47 -3.69 -1.72
C PRO A 83 -2.85 -2.55 -0.92
N ILE A 84 -1.70 -2.06 -1.37
CA ILE A 84 -0.94 -1.02 -0.69
C ILE A 84 -0.97 0.28 -1.49
N ASN A 85 -0.97 1.42 -0.79
CA ASN A 85 -0.95 2.75 -1.40
C ASN A 85 0.40 3.46 -1.27
N LYS A 86 1.36 2.83 -0.58
CA LYS A 86 2.73 3.30 -0.40
C LYS A 86 3.69 2.12 -0.33
N ALA A 87 4.97 2.35 -0.58
CA ALA A 87 5.99 1.31 -0.45
C ALA A 87 5.99 0.71 0.96
N THR A 88 6.07 -0.62 1.03
CA THR A 88 6.07 -1.40 2.27
C THR A 88 7.29 -2.30 2.30
N ASP A 89 8.01 -2.30 3.42
CA ASP A 89 9.18 -3.13 3.63
C ASP A 89 8.78 -4.41 4.37
N TYR A 90 9.21 -5.52 3.80
CA TYR A 90 9.17 -6.86 4.37
C TYR A 90 10.61 -7.34 4.57
N TRP A 91 10.80 -8.41 5.33
CA TRP A 91 12.08 -9.09 5.42
C TRP A 91 12.09 -10.34 4.56
N TYR A 92 13.23 -10.71 4.04
CA TYR A 92 13.36 -11.97 3.32
C TYR A 92 14.65 -12.70 3.65
N GLU A 93 14.62 -13.99 3.41
CA GLU A 93 15.79 -14.86 3.46
C GLU A 93 15.77 -15.88 2.32
N VAL A 94 16.93 -16.44 2.05
CA VAL A 94 17.12 -17.54 1.09
C VAL A 94 17.92 -18.62 1.79
N GLU A 95 17.37 -19.83 1.83
CA GLU A 95 17.97 -21.00 2.47
C GLU A 95 18.20 -22.12 1.47
N LEU A 96 19.31 -22.83 1.64
CA LEU A 96 19.60 -24.06 0.94
C LEU A 96 19.22 -25.23 1.85
N ASN A 97 18.47 -26.20 1.30
CA ASN A 97 18.06 -27.45 1.95
C ASN A 97 17.44 -27.26 3.36
N PRO A 98 16.43 -26.36 3.51
CA PRO A 98 15.92 -25.91 4.81
C PRO A 98 15.38 -27.06 5.68
N ASP A 99 14.81 -28.09 5.08
CA ASP A 99 14.16 -29.18 5.80
C ASP A 99 15.14 -30.31 6.20
N PHE A 100 16.35 -30.34 5.64
CA PHE A 100 17.27 -31.43 5.84
C PHE A 100 18.68 -31.00 6.36
N ARG A 101 19.24 -29.97 5.77
CA ARG A 101 20.55 -29.38 6.17
C ARG A 101 20.49 -27.87 5.95
N PRO A 102 19.77 -27.14 6.79
CA PRO A 102 19.53 -25.71 6.57
C PRO A 102 20.84 -24.92 6.51
N GLN A 103 21.04 -24.19 5.42
CA GLN A 103 22.15 -23.25 5.23
C GLN A 103 21.58 -21.94 4.68
N THR A 104 21.69 -20.86 5.45
CA THR A 104 21.28 -19.56 4.97
C THR A 104 22.25 -19.01 3.95
N ILE A 105 21.78 -18.78 2.73
CA ILE A 105 22.55 -18.15 1.64
C ILE A 105 22.45 -16.62 1.73
N ILE A 106 21.23 -16.13 1.95
CA ILE A 106 20.93 -14.71 2.12
C ILE A 106 20.03 -14.60 3.35
N GLY A 107 20.44 -13.81 4.32
CA GLY A 107 19.66 -13.64 5.54
C GLY A 107 20.20 -12.49 6.37
N TYR A 108 19.99 -12.57 7.66
CA TYR A 108 20.44 -11.57 8.62
C TYR A 108 21.98 -11.51 8.65
N ASP A 109 22.53 -10.32 8.53
CA ASP A 109 23.97 -10.05 8.67
C ASP A 109 24.22 -8.84 9.60
N GLU A 110 25.44 -8.33 9.64
CA GLU A 110 25.85 -7.18 10.46
C GLU A 110 25.05 -5.89 10.15
N ASN A 111 24.48 -5.79 8.95
CA ASN A 111 23.64 -4.68 8.51
C ASN A 111 22.14 -4.92 8.81
N GLY A 112 21.79 -6.05 9.39
CA GLY A 112 20.44 -6.43 9.73
C GLY A 112 19.78 -7.38 8.74
N ALA A 113 18.45 -7.48 8.83
CA ALA A 113 17.66 -8.32 7.94
C ALA A 113 17.63 -7.75 6.52
N LYS A 114 17.58 -8.63 5.53
CA LYS A 114 17.47 -8.23 4.14
C LYS A 114 16.05 -7.77 3.82
N VAL A 115 15.95 -6.69 3.05
CA VAL A 115 14.68 -6.01 2.79
C VAL A 115 14.10 -6.45 1.44
N PHE A 116 12.83 -6.82 1.47
CA PHE A 116 11.99 -6.98 0.30
C PHE A 116 11.00 -5.81 0.29
N ARG A 117 11.25 -4.82 -0.57
CA ARG A 117 10.45 -3.60 -0.67
C ARG A 117 9.43 -3.73 -1.78
N LEU A 118 8.17 -3.71 -1.39
CA LEU A 118 7.04 -3.80 -2.30
C LEU A 118 6.48 -2.41 -2.57
N TYR A 119 6.45 -2.03 -3.83
CA TYR A 119 5.82 -0.79 -4.30
C TYR A 119 4.37 -1.03 -4.69
N PRO A 120 3.50 -0.01 -4.59
CA PRO A 120 2.13 -0.12 -5.04
C PRO A 120 2.04 -0.57 -6.50
N GLU A 121 1.08 -1.43 -6.80
CA GLU A 121 0.66 -1.69 -8.18
C GLU A 121 0.08 -0.39 -8.77
N GLY A 122 0.39 -0.08 -10.02
CA GLY A 122 -0.25 1.03 -10.72
C GLY A 122 -1.77 0.81 -10.73
N ILE A 123 -2.54 1.90 -10.66
CA ILE A 123 -4.00 1.82 -10.68
C ILE A 123 -4.39 1.08 -11.97
N ASP A 124 -4.94 -0.12 -11.85
CA ASP A 124 -5.63 -0.77 -12.94
C ASP A 124 -6.96 -0.05 -13.14
N ILE A 125 -6.98 0.87 -14.11
CA ILE A 125 -8.20 1.63 -14.46
C ILE A 125 -9.37 0.74 -14.91
N ASN A 126 -9.13 -0.55 -15.17
CA ASN A 126 -10.15 -1.54 -15.51
C ASN A 126 -10.54 -2.43 -14.32
N ALA A 127 -9.79 -2.41 -13.22
CA ALA A 127 -10.26 -3.04 -12.00
C ALA A 127 -11.45 -2.19 -11.48
N PRO A 128 -12.61 -2.79 -11.20
CA PRO A 128 -13.63 -2.08 -10.44
C PRO A 128 -12.95 -1.62 -9.16
N ALA A 129 -12.97 -0.33 -8.90
CA ALA A 129 -12.49 0.22 -7.65
C ALA A 129 -13.35 -0.40 -6.54
N GLU A 130 -12.83 -1.42 -5.89
CA GLU A 130 -13.32 -1.80 -4.56
C GLU A 130 -12.92 -0.64 -3.64
N ILE A 131 -13.77 0.36 -3.62
CA ILE A 131 -13.71 1.40 -2.61
C ILE A 131 -14.19 0.69 -1.34
N ASP A 132 -13.29 0.52 -0.37
CA ASP A 132 -13.70 0.06 0.94
C ASP A 132 -14.82 1.02 1.42
N PRO A 133 -15.99 0.51 1.79
CA PRO A 133 -17.06 1.36 2.31
C PRO A 133 -16.61 2.23 3.50
N GLU A 134 -15.56 1.82 4.24
CA GLU A 134 -14.98 2.60 5.33
C GLU A 134 -14.10 3.76 4.83
N ASP A 135 -13.59 3.70 3.58
CA ASP A 135 -12.81 4.78 2.96
C ASP A 135 -13.68 5.87 2.32
N ILE A 136 -14.99 5.64 2.21
CA ILE A 136 -15.92 6.67 1.73
C ILE A 136 -16.09 7.70 2.85
N PRO A 137 -15.66 8.94 2.66
CA PRO A 137 -15.86 9.96 3.69
C PRO A 137 -17.34 10.11 3.97
N VAL A 138 -17.75 9.87 5.21
CA VAL A 138 -19.12 10.14 5.65
C VAL A 138 -19.34 11.64 5.55
N ILE A 139 -20.25 12.03 4.68
CA ILE A 139 -20.58 13.44 4.40
C ILE A 139 -21.86 13.80 5.15
N ASP A 140 -21.84 14.87 5.90
CA ASP A 140 -23.03 15.35 6.58
C ASP A 140 -24.04 15.88 5.56
N GLU A 141 -25.29 15.44 5.66
CA GLU A 141 -26.40 15.90 4.82
C GLU A 141 -26.94 17.24 5.29
N GLU A 142 -26.69 17.59 6.54
CA GLU A 142 -27.11 18.88 7.15
C GLU A 142 -25.88 19.63 7.67
N LEU A 143 -26.03 20.98 7.74
CA LEU A 143 -25.00 21.83 8.32
C LEU A 143 -24.99 21.70 9.85
N ASP A 144 -23.92 21.10 10.37
CA ASP A 144 -23.60 21.05 11.79
C ASP A 144 -22.26 21.77 12.03
N ILE A 145 -22.31 22.88 12.75
CA ILE A 145 -21.11 23.69 13.06
C ILE A 145 -20.09 22.98 13.96
N LEU A 146 -20.48 21.87 14.60
CA LEU A 146 -19.61 21.06 15.46
C LEU A 146 -19.04 19.84 14.72
N SER A 147 -19.56 19.54 13.56
CA SER A 147 -19.08 18.43 12.75
C SER A 147 -17.72 18.74 12.11
N GLN A 148 -16.81 17.77 12.19
CA GLN A 148 -15.53 17.82 11.48
C GLN A 148 -15.58 17.08 10.13
N ARG A 149 -16.74 16.60 9.71
CA ARG A 149 -16.94 15.88 8.47
C ARG A 149 -17.12 16.82 7.29
N PRO A 150 -16.77 16.41 6.06
CA PRO A 150 -17.08 17.15 4.85
C PRO A 150 -18.60 17.35 4.72
N VAL A 151 -19.02 18.55 4.33
CA VAL A 151 -20.44 18.89 4.13
C VAL A 151 -20.77 18.83 2.65
N GLN A 152 -21.94 18.28 2.31
CA GLN A 152 -22.41 18.28 0.93
C GLN A 152 -22.68 19.69 0.43
N ASN A 153 -22.28 19.99 -0.80
CA ASN A 153 -22.57 21.26 -1.46
C ASN A 153 -24.08 21.59 -1.44
N LYS A 154 -24.93 20.57 -1.51
CA LYS A 154 -26.40 20.72 -1.43
C LYS A 154 -26.85 21.28 -0.07
N ALA A 155 -26.25 20.82 1.04
CA ALA A 155 -26.58 21.32 2.37
C ALA A 155 -26.14 22.77 2.54
N ILE A 156 -24.94 23.13 2.05
CA ILE A 156 -24.46 24.52 2.04
C ILE A 156 -25.35 25.39 1.19
N ALA A 157 -25.70 24.98 -0.03
CA ALA A 157 -26.58 25.73 -0.91
C ALA A 157 -27.97 25.95 -0.30
N GLY A 158 -28.54 24.91 0.35
CA GLY A 158 -29.81 25.02 1.04
C GLY A 158 -29.80 25.99 2.22
N ALA A 159 -28.72 26.01 3.00
CA ALA A 159 -28.56 26.95 4.12
C ALA A 159 -28.39 28.40 3.62
N VAL A 160 -27.60 28.60 2.57
CA VAL A 160 -27.44 29.93 1.93
C VAL A 160 -28.77 30.46 1.37
N MET A 161 -29.54 29.59 0.71
CA MET A 161 -30.90 29.99 0.23
C MET A 161 -31.80 30.44 1.38
N LYS A 162 -31.89 29.66 2.46
CA LYS A 162 -32.71 30.02 3.64
C LYS A 162 -32.27 31.35 4.28
N LEU A 163 -30.95 31.61 4.34
CA LEU A 163 -30.43 32.88 4.84
C LEU A 163 -30.80 34.04 3.92
N SER A 164 -30.69 33.86 2.60
CA SER A 164 -31.07 34.88 1.62
C SER A 164 -32.53 35.22 1.72
N GLU A 165 -33.46 34.25 1.84
CA GLU A 165 -34.87 34.46 2.03
C GLU A 165 -35.19 35.26 3.31
N ARG A 166 -34.50 34.95 4.41
CA ARG A 166 -34.66 35.69 5.68
C ARG A 166 -34.17 37.12 5.58
N ILE A 167 -33.05 37.36 4.90
CA ILE A 167 -32.52 38.69 4.67
C ILE A 167 -33.53 39.52 3.88
N THR A 168 -34.04 39.01 2.76
CA THR A 168 -35.02 39.67 1.94
C THR A 168 -36.32 40.02 2.72
N LYS A 169 -36.74 39.08 3.59
CA LYS A 169 -37.89 39.34 4.46
C LYS A 169 -37.65 40.49 5.44
N LEU A 170 -36.50 40.51 6.11
CA LEU A 170 -36.13 41.56 7.04
C LEU A 170 -35.95 42.91 6.34
N GLU A 171 -35.40 42.95 5.14
CA GLU A 171 -35.28 44.17 4.34
C GLU A 171 -36.66 44.75 3.99
N ASN A 172 -37.63 43.90 3.61
CA ASN A 172 -39.00 44.34 3.33
C ASN A 172 -39.71 44.83 4.59
N GLU A 173 -39.56 44.16 5.73
CA GLU A 173 -40.13 44.61 7.01
C GLU A 173 -39.53 45.96 7.42
N PHE A 174 -38.22 46.13 7.26
CA PHE A 174 -37.55 47.41 7.55
C PHE A 174 -38.02 48.55 6.63
N MET A 175 -38.22 48.27 5.33
CA MET A 175 -38.77 49.27 4.40
C MET A 175 -40.21 49.69 4.75
N MET A 176 -41.06 48.78 5.22
CA MET A 176 -42.43 49.08 5.66
C MET A 176 -42.40 49.93 6.91
N LEU A 177 -41.58 49.65 7.91
CA LEU A 177 -41.45 50.43 9.13
C LEU A 177 -40.99 51.85 8.82
N ASN A 178 -40.05 52.05 7.93
CA ASN A 178 -39.57 53.38 7.54
C ASN A 178 -40.57 54.15 6.66
N ALA A 179 -41.52 53.46 6.02
CA ALA A 179 -42.61 54.13 5.28
C ALA A 179 -43.71 54.71 6.23
N ASP A 180 -44.07 53.96 7.27
CA ASP A 180 -45.01 54.34 8.30
C ASP A 180 -44.53 55.54 9.12
N GLU A 181 -43.23 55.65 9.40
CA GLU A 181 -42.62 56.79 10.10
C GLU A 181 -42.72 58.10 9.30
N LYS A 182 -42.63 58.04 7.97
CA LYS A 182 -42.74 59.23 7.10
C LYS A 182 -44.12 59.72 6.92
N GLU A 183 -45.18 58.92 7.07
CA GLU A 183 -46.62 59.38 7.02
C GLU A 183 -47.03 60.01 8.33
N GLY A 184 -46.37 59.68 9.48
CA GLY A 184 -46.71 60.30 10.79
C GLY A 184 -46.06 61.63 11.04
N GLU A 185 -45.11 62.13 10.24
CA GLU A 185 -44.51 63.49 10.38
C GLU A 185 -45.14 64.57 9.53
N SER A 186 -46.26 64.26 8.82
CA SER A 186 -46.90 65.22 7.91
C SER A 186 -48.29 65.69 8.35
N GLU A 187 -48.64 65.63 9.65
CA GLU A 187 -49.82 66.27 10.24
C GLU A 187 -49.45 67.46 11.10
#